data_8e98c35efde5e245578f2f73e9751a4e
#
_entry.id   8e98c35efde5e245578f2f73e9751a4e
#
_cell.length_a   1.000
_cell.length_b   1.000
_cell.length_c   1.000
_cell.angle_alpha   90.00
_cell.angle_beta   90.00
_cell.angle_gamma   90.00
#
_symmetry.space_group_name_H-M   'P 1'
#
loop_
_entity.id
_entity.type
_entity.pdbx_description
1 polymer ?
#
loop_
_entity_poly.entity_id
_entity_poly.type
_entity_poly.pdbx_seq_one_letter_code
_entity_poly.pdbx_strand_id
1 'polypeptide(L)'
;MKYAEYIKKVDITSLWSGRKHIVWTLHPDVNVLSGRNGEGKTTILNKLVHYLHEAPQTGELQHVTRQGVRIDFHPQDADCVRYDLIRSFDRQIVQSEALSKITDQKLWTELDWQLYLLQRRYLDYQVNVGNRMIALLTKGSPEARQEAEEAAKIKTRFQDMIDDLFAETGKTIDRQSNELQFQQYDETLSPYVLSSGEKQILLILLTALTEDRQPYVFFMDEPEASLHFEWQKQLISLVRELNPRAQIILTTHSPAVIMDGWQDAVTEVSDITLNGHKH
;
A
#
# COMPACT_ATOMS: atom_id res chain seq x y z
N MET A 1 0.09 22.51 -6.86
CA MET A 1 -0.60 21.29 -6.45
C MET A 1 -0.10 20.92 -5.08
N LYS A 2 -0.97 20.97 -4.08
CA LYS A 2 -0.64 20.67 -2.69
C LYS A 2 -1.16 19.28 -2.34
N TYR A 3 -0.26 18.39 -1.94
CA TYR A 3 -0.64 17.03 -1.57
C TYR A 3 -1.19 16.97 -0.15
N ALA A 4 -2.21 16.15 0.04
CA ALA A 4 -2.73 15.82 1.36
C ALA A 4 -1.76 14.94 2.13
N GLU A 5 -1.77 15.09 3.45
CA GLU A 5 -1.08 14.20 4.37
C GLU A 5 -1.89 12.92 4.60
N TYR A 6 -3.23 13.04 4.66
CA TYR A 6 -4.16 11.93 4.83
C TYR A 6 -5.59 12.31 4.42
N ILE A 7 -6.43 11.30 4.24
CA ILE A 7 -7.88 11.45 4.08
C ILE A 7 -8.51 11.59 5.46
N LYS A 8 -9.19 12.71 5.70
CA LYS A 8 -9.82 13.02 7.00
C LYS A 8 -11.23 12.43 7.13
N LYS A 9 -12.01 12.52 6.05
CA LYS A 9 -13.41 12.09 6.06
C LYS A 9 -13.86 11.64 4.68
N VAL A 10 -14.72 10.65 4.69
CA VAL A 10 -15.36 10.09 3.50
C VAL A 10 -16.88 10.17 3.69
N ASP A 11 -17.59 10.57 2.65
CA ASP A 11 -19.03 10.62 2.59
C ASP A 11 -19.50 9.97 1.27
N ILE A 12 -20.23 8.85 1.35
CA ILE A 12 -20.70 8.08 0.19
C ILE A 12 -22.23 7.94 0.28
N THR A 13 -22.95 8.70 -0.53
CA THR A 13 -24.42 8.67 -0.60
C THR A 13 -24.96 7.67 -1.62
N SER A 14 -24.10 7.12 -2.49
CA SER A 14 -24.48 6.31 -3.66
C SER A 14 -24.27 4.82 -3.48
N LEU A 15 -24.07 4.33 -2.25
CA LEU A 15 -23.86 2.91 -2.04
C LEU A 15 -25.16 2.13 -2.29
N TRP A 16 -25.08 1.06 -3.14
CA TRP A 16 -26.23 0.25 -3.55
C TRP A 16 -27.42 1.09 -4.06
N SER A 17 -27.15 1.93 -5.05
CA SER A 17 -28.17 2.82 -5.65
C SER A 17 -28.83 3.77 -4.64
N GLY A 18 -28.04 4.25 -3.67
CA GLY A 18 -28.52 5.21 -2.67
C GLY A 18 -29.24 4.59 -1.48
N ARG A 19 -29.25 3.25 -1.36
CA ARG A 19 -29.89 2.57 -0.22
C ARG A 19 -29.11 2.68 1.08
N LYS A 20 -27.79 2.92 0.99
CA LYS A 20 -26.92 3.14 2.15
C LYS A 20 -26.11 4.42 1.97
N HIS A 21 -26.06 5.20 3.01
CA HIS A 21 -25.25 6.40 3.12
C HIS A 21 -24.14 6.11 4.13
N ILE A 22 -22.88 6.20 3.71
CA ILE A 22 -21.70 5.96 4.55
C ILE A 22 -21.06 7.30 4.88
N VAL A 23 -20.82 7.52 6.18
CA VAL A 23 -20.03 8.66 6.66
C VAL A 23 -18.93 8.11 7.57
N TRP A 24 -17.68 8.21 7.11
CA TRP A 24 -16.54 7.66 7.83
C TRP A 24 -15.49 8.75 8.11
N THR A 25 -15.25 9.02 9.38
CA THR A 25 -14.14 9.86 9.84
C THR A 25 -12.93 8.97 10.08
N LEU A 26 -11.81 9.30 9.46
CA LEU A 26 -10.62 8.47 9.41
C LEU A 26 -9.54 8.99 10.38
N HIS A 27 -8.81 8.06 10.97
CA HIS A 27 -7.58 8.33 11.69
C HIS A 27 -6.45 8.65 10.71
N PRO A 28 -5.48 9.50 11.10
CA PRO A 28 -4.38 9.89 10.21
C PRO A 28 -3.40 8.74 9.89
N ASP A 29 -3.44 7.65 10.64
CA ASP A 29 -2.48 6.53 10.54
C ASP A 29 -3.13 5.23 10.08
N VAL A 30 -3.97 4.57 10.89
CA VAL A 30 -4.53 3.25 10.58
C VAL A 30 -6.04 3.26 10.71
N ASN A 31 -6.70 2.68 9.72
CA ASN A 31 -8.14 2.52 9.64
C ASN A 31 -8.46 1.12 9.13
N VAL A 32 -9.12 0.34 9.95
CA VAL A 32 -9.52 -1.03 9.63
C VAL A 32 -11.02 -1.10 9.48
N LEU A 33 -11.49 -1.37 8.27
CA LEU A 33 -12.92 -1.54 8.00
C LEU A 33 -13.32 -3.01 8.17
N SER A 34 -14.04 -3.29 9.23
CA SER A 34 -14.56 -4.61 9.56
C SER A 34 -16.05 -4.71 9.26
N GLY A 35 -16.55 -5.94 9.20
CA GLY A 35 -17.97 -6.23 8.98
C GLY A 35 -18.18 -7.58 8.32
N ARG A 36 -19.43 -8.03 8.28
CA ARG A 36 -19.82 -9.32 7.70
C ARG A 36 -19.58 -9.37 6.18
N ASN A 37 -19.55 -10.59 5.65
CA ASN A 37 -19.54 -10.77 4.19
C ASN A 37 -20.78 -10.13 3.55
N GLY A 38 -20.56 -9.38 2.45
CA GLY A 38 -21.64 -8.69 1.75
C GLY A 38 -22.06 -7.33 2.35
N GLU A 39 -21.49 -6.86 3.45
CA GLU A 39 -21.81 -5.53 4.01
C GLU A 39 -21.24 -4.37 3.21
N GLY A 40 -20.33 -4.64 2.24
CA GLY A 40 -19.88 -3.65 1.27
C GLY A 40 -18.49 -3.09 1.53
N LYS A 41 -17.65 -3.72 2.36
CA LYS A 41 -16.27 -3.28 2.64
C LYS A 41 -15.48 -3.01 1.36
N THR A 42 -15.30 -4.03 0.52
CA THR A 42 -14.64 -3.92 -0.79
C THR A 42 -15.32 -2.88 -1.70
N THR A 43 -16.66 -2.77 -1.64
CA THR A 43 -17.40 -1.78 -2.44
C THR A 43 -17.10 -0.36 -1.99
N ILE A 44 -17.01 -0.11 -0.68
CA ILE A 44 -16.62 1.19 -0.12
C ILE A 44 -15.21 1.54 -0.59
N LEU A 45 -14.25 0.63 -0.39
CA LEU A 45 -12.86 0.83 -0.80
C LEU A 45 -12.73 1.14 -2.31
N ASN A 46 -13.40 0.33 -3.14
CA ASN A 46 -13.37 0.52 -4.60
C ASN A 46 -13.99 1.85 -5.02
N LYS A 47 -15.06 2.31 -4.37
CA LYS A 47 -15.64 3.63 -4.65
C LYS A 47 -14.69 4.78 -4.32
N LEU A 48 -13.94 4.67 -3.22
CA LEU A 48 -12.92 5.66 -2.86
C LEU A 48 -11.82 5.72 -3.89
N VAL A 49 -11.25 4.57 -4.24
CA VAL A 49 -10.18 4.48 -5.24
C VAL A 49 -10.64 4.97 -6.62
N HIS A 50 -11.85 4.59 -7.03
CA HIS A 50 -12.44 5.05 -8.30
C HIS A 50 -12.62 6.58 -8.33
N TYR A 51 -13.15 7.16 -7.24
CA TYR A 51 -13.24 8.61 -7.09
C TYR A 51 -11.89 9.29 -7.24
N LEU A 52 -10.84 8.78 -6.57
CA LEU A 52 -9.50 9.34 -6.62
C LEU A 52 -8.86 9.20 -8.02
N HIS A 53 -9.16 8.08 -8.71
CA HIS A 53 -8.63 7.82 -10.05
C HIS A 53 -9.27 8.72 -11.14
N GLU A 54 -10.58 8.96 -11.05
CA GLU A 54 -11.30 9.81 -12.00
C GLU A 54 -11.17 11.30 -11.74
N ALA A 55 -10.61 11.66 -10.60
CA ALA A 55 -10.44 13.05 -10.24
C ALA A 55 -9.43 13.72 -11.16
N PRO A 56 -9.77 14.87 -11.80
CA PRO A 56 -8.81 15.57 -12.62
C PRO A 56 -7.61 15.96 -11.75
N GLN A 57 -6.40 15.81 -12.31
CA GLN A 57 -5.16 16.24 -11.67
C GLN A 57 -5.05 17.79 -11.54
N THR A 58 -6.15 18.50 -11.75
CA THR A 58 -6.24 19.96 -11.82
C THR A 58 -6.87 20.57 -10.58
N GLY A 59 -6.37 20.23 -9.38
CA GLY A 59 -6.48 21.14 -8.23
C GLY A 59 -7.84 21.41 -7.57
N GLU A 60 -8.93 20.70 -7.89
CA GLU A 60 -10.26 20.94 -7.30
C GLU A 60 -10.93 19.66 -6.76
N LEU A 61 -10.18 18.82 -6.03
CA LEU A 61 -10.75 17.60 -5.47
C LEU A 61 -11.54 17.82 -4.18
N GLN A 62 -11.27 18.89 -3.46
CA GLN A 62 -11.93 19.16 -2.19
C GLN A 62 -13.37 19.60 -2.38
N HIS A 63 -14.23 19.00 -1.59
CA HIS A 63 -15.67 19.33 -1.46
C HIS A 63 -16.53 19.08 -2.71
N VAL A 64 -15.99 18.48 -3.77
CA VAL A 64 -16.77 18.12 -4.95
C VAL A 64 -17.38 16.73 -4.74
N THR A 65 -18.73 16.65 -4.75
CA THR A 65 -19.42 15.36 -4.75
C THR A 65 -19.47 14.83 -6.19
N ARG A 66 -18.80 13.70 -6.44
CA ARG A 66 -18.84 13.00 -7.74
C ARG A 66 -19.42 11.61 -7.54
N GLN A 67 -20.37 11.24 -8.37
CA GLN A 67 -21.03 9.92 -8.29
C GLN A 67 -21.50 9.56 -6.87
N GLY A 68 -21.88 10.57 -6.05
CA GLY A 68 -22.29 10.40 -4.67
C GLY A 68 -21.14 10.09 -3.70
N VAL A 69 -19.90 10.41 -4.04
CA VAL A 69 -18.72 10.31 -3.15
C VAL A 69 -18.13 11.69 -2.94
N ARG A 70 -17.79 12.00 -1.69
CA ARG A 70 -17.04 13.19 -1.29
C ARG A 70 -15.95 12.78 -0.34
N ILE A 71 -14.75 13.34 -0.52
CA ILE A 71 -13.58 13.09 0.32
C ILE A 71 -13.05 14.44 0.83
N ASP A 72 -12.86 14.54 2.14
CA ASP A 72 -12.21 15.68 2.78
C ASP A 72 -10.78 15.30 3.17
N PHE A 73 -9.81 16.14 2.80
CA PHE A 73 -8.39 15.92 3.05
C PHE A 73 -7.86 16.70 4.27
N HIS A 74 -6.69 16.32 4.74
CA HIS A 74 -5.87 17.13 5.64
C HIS A 74 -4.51 17.41 5.00
N PRO A 75 -4.02 18.68 4.97
CA PRO A 75 -4.75 19.89 5.36
C PRO A 75 -5.91 20.22 4.41
N GLN A 76 -6.82 21.09 4.86
CA GLN A 76 -8.04 21.41 4.13
C GLN A 76 -7.82 22.07 2.76
N ASP A 77 -6.67 22.64 2.53
CA ASP A 77 -6.26 23.30 1.27
C ASP A 77 -5.45 22.36 0.36
N ALA A 78 -5.44 21.05 0.64
CA ALA A 78 -4.80 20.07 -0.24
C ALA A 78 -5.64 19.80 -1.49
N ASP A 79 -5.00 19.71 -2.64
CA ASP A 79 -5.64 19.52 -3.94
C ASP A 79 -5.82 18.05 -4.32
N CYS A 80 -4.91 17.20 -3.85
CA CYS A 80 -4.84 15.78 -4.21
C CYS A 80 -4.17 14.95 -3.11
N VAL A 81 -4.26 13.64 -3.24
CA VAL A 81 -3.59 12.68 -2.35
C VAL A 81 -2.82 11.66 -3.18
N ARG A 82 -1.66 11.23 -2.68
CA ARG A 82 -0.93 10.09 -3.25
C ARG A 82 -1.51 8.81 -2.65
N TYR A 83 -1.73 7.81 -3.48
CA TYR A 83 -2.29 6.55 -3.01
C TYR A 83 -1.88 5.37 -3.88
N ASP A 84 -1.88 4.18 -3.29
CA ASP A 84 -1.83 2.89 -3.98
C ASP A 84 -2.98 1.99 -3.52
N LEU A 85 -3.40 1.10 -4.41
CA LEU A 85 -4.36 0.04 -4.10
C LEU A 85 -3.67 -1.31 -4.21
N ILE A 86 -3.56 -2.00 -3.08
CA ILE A 86 -3.02 -3.35 -2.99
C ILE A 86 -4.19 -4.32 -2.90
N ARG A 87 -4.28 -5.23 -3.86
CA ARG A 87 -5.29 -6.30 -3.92
C ARG A 87 -4.63 -7.64 -3.67
N SER A 88 -5.30 -8.45 -2.88
CA SER A 88 -4.77 -9.77 -2.48
C SER A 88 -5.16 -10.91 -3.40
N PHE A 89 -6.03 -10.67 -4.36
CA PHE A 89 -6.49 -11.72 -5.26
C PHE A 89 -5.48 -11.99 -6.35
N ASP A 90 -4.78 -13.12 -6.22
CA ASP A 90 -3.83 -13.60 -7.23
C ASP A 90 -4.60 -14.30 -8.35
N ARG A 91 -5.02 -13.52 -9.34
CA ARG A 91 -5.71 -14.01 -10.53
C ARG A 91 -4.71 -14.33 -11.62
N GLN A 92 -4.95 -15.42 -12.34
CA GLN A 92 -4.19 -15.71 -13.55
C GLN A 92 -4.47 -14.63 -14.61
N ILE A 93 -3.40 -14.10 -15.18
CA ILE A 93 -3.49 -13.15 -16.28
C ILE A 93 -3.60 -13.94 -17.58
N VAL A 94 -4.59 -13.60 -18.41
CA VAL A 94 -4.62 -14.10 -19.78
C VAL A 94 -3.45 -13.50 -20.54
N GLN A 95 -2.48 -14.33 -20.91
CA GLN A 95 -1.31 -13.88 -21.68
C GLN A 95 -1.81 -13.34 -23.04
N SER A 96 -1.64 -12.04 -23.24
CA SER A 96 -1.91 -11.39 -24.52
C SER A 96 -0.59 -11.13 -25.25
N GLU A 97 -0.64 -11.06 -26.59
CA GLU A 97 0.53 -10.62 -27.39
C GLU A 97 1.06 -9.24 -26.94
N ALA A 98 0.23 -8.42 -26.30
CA ALA A 98 0.62 -7.13 -25.77
C ALA A 98 1.56 -7.27 -24.56
N LEU A 99 1.31 -8.24 -23.66
CA LEU A 99 2.17 -8.51 -22.52
C LEU A 99 3.54 -9.07 -22.95
N SER A 100 3.58 -9.97 -23.93
CA SER A 100 4.84 -10.50 -24.44
C SER A 100 5.73 -9.46 -25.15
N LYS A 101 5.15 -8.33 -25.58
CA LYS A 101 5.92 -7.19 -26.14
C LYS A 101 6.47 -6.24 -25.08
N ILE A 102 5.97 -6.31 -23.86
CA ILE A 102 6.37 -5.43 -22.74
C ILE A 102 7.50 -6.05 -21.93
N THR A 103 7.51 -7.37 -21.80
CA THR A 103 8.51 -8.10 -21.02
C THR A 103 8.75 -9.49 -21.58
N ASP A 104 10.02 -9.91 -21.58
CA ASP A 104 10.42 -11.29 -21.89
C ASP A 104 10.19 -12.24 -20.70
N GLN A 105 9.77 -11.71 -19.55
CA GLN A 105 9.52 -12.50 -18.34
C GLN A 105 8.14 -13.15 -18.41
N LYS A 106 8.08 -14.40 -17.95
CA LYS A 106 6.82 -15.15 -17.86
C LYS A 106 6.04 -14.71 -16.62
N LEU A 107 5.18 -13.72 -16.79
CA LEU A 107 4.26 -13.27 -15.75
C LEU A 107 2.96 -14.06 -15.85
N TRP A 108 2.62 -14.81 -14.80
CA TRP A 108 1.47 -15.70 -14.78
C TRP A 108 0.26 -15.14 -14.05
N THR A 109 0.52 -14.27 -13.06
CA THR A 109 -0.49 -13.80 -12.12
C THR A 109 -0.52 -12.29 -12.01
N GLU A 110 -1.60 -11.76 -11.45
CA GLU A 110 -1.74 -10.33 -11.18
C GLU A 110 -0.67 -9.84 -10.19
N LEU A 111 -0.27 -10.67 -9.22
CA LEU A 111 0.83 -10.35 -8.30
C LEU A 111 2.16 -10.24 -9.05
N ASP A 112 2.43 -11.13 -10.02
CA ASP A 112 3.64 -11.03 -10.85
C ASP A 112 3.69 -9.70 -11.60
N TRP A 113 2.56 -9.28 -12.17
CA TRP A 113 2.46 -8.01 -12.89
C TRP A 113 2.69 -6.81 -11.97
N GLN A 114 2.07 -6.80 -10.78
CA GLN A 114 2.27 -5.74 -9.80
C GLN A 114 3.73 -5.68 -9.33
N LEU A 115 4.36 -6.82 -9.06
CA LEU A 115 5.78 -6.90 -8.71
C LEU A 115 6.68 -6.40 -9.85
N TYR A 116 6.34 -6.72 -11.10
CA TYR A 116 7.08 -6.22 -12.26
C TYR A 116 7.05 -4.69 -12.35
N LEU A 117 5.89 -4.08 -12.13
CA LEU A 117 5.77 -2.62 -12.11
C LEU A 117 6.53 -2.01 -10.92
N LEU A 118 6.47 -2.65 -9.75
CA LEU A 118 7.18 -2.20 -8.56
C LEU A 118 8.69 -2.33 -8.64
N GLN A 119 9.23 -3.30 -9.38
CA GLN A 119 10.68 -3.37 -9.61
C GLN A 119 11.21 -2.09 -10.25
N ARG A 120 10.48 -1.50 -11.19
CA ARG A 120 10.85 -0.23 -11.81
C ARG A 120 10.84 0.91 -10.80
N ARG A 121 9.80 0.99 -9.97
CA ARG A 121 9.73 1.98 -8.88
C ARG A 121 10.86 1.77 -7.86
N TYR A 122 11.23 0.53 -7.59
CA TYR A 122 12.35 0.21 -6.71
C TYR A 122 13.71 0.68 -7.28
N LEU A 123 13.96 0.53 -8.58
CA LEU A 123 15.15 1.07 -9.24
C LEU A 123 15.18 2.60 -9.14
N ASP A 124 14.06 3.27 -9.44
CA ASP A 124 13.94 4.73 -9.32
C ASP A 124 14.17 5.19 -7.87
N TYR A 125 13.61 4.48 -6.89
CA TYR A 125 13.83 4.73 -5.47
C TYR A 125 15.32 4.65 -5.11
N GLN A 126 16.02 3.60 -5.54
CA GLN A 126 17.44 3.43 -5.27
C GLN A 126 18.29 4.56 -5.86
N VAL A 127 18.00 4.97 -7.10
CA VAL A 127 18.66 6.10 -7.77
C VAL A 127 18.40 7.40 -7.00
N ASN A 128 17.16 7.66 -6.61
CA ASN A 128 16.79 8.87 -5.88
C ASN A 128 17.46 8.93 -4.49
N VAL A 129 17.49 7.82 -3.76
CA VAL A 129 18.19 7.72 -2.46
C VAL A 129 19.69 7.92 -2.67
N GLY A 130 20.30 7.26 -3.67
CA GLY A 130 21.72 7.41 -3.99
C GLY A 130 22.10 8.85 -4.33
N ASN A 131 21.32 9.52 -5.18
CA ASN A 131 21.55 10.92 -5.55
C ASN A 131 21.41 11.85 -4.32
N ARG A 132 20.42 11.61 -3.46
CA ARG A 132 20.25 12.35 -2.21
C ARG A 132 21.43 12.16 -1.26
N MET A 133 21.92 10.94 -1.10
CA MET A 133 23.10 10.63 -0.29
C MET A 133 24.35 11.35 -0.82
N ILE A 134 24.60 11.31 -2.12
CA ILE A 134 25.72 12.01 -2.76
C ILE A 134 25.64 13.51 -2.49
N ALA A 135 24.45 14.11 -2.70
CA ALA A 135 24.25 15.53 -2.45
C ALA A 135 24.49 15.92 -0.99
N LEU A 136 24.05 15.09 -0.04
CA LEU A 136 24.27 15.31 1.40
C LEU A 136 25.74 15.17 1.78
N LEU A 137 26.41 14.13 1.31
CA LEU A 137 27.84 13.91 1.58
C LEU A 137 28.70 15.04 1.00
N THR A 138 28.32 15.59 -0.16
CA THR A 138 29.02 16.72 -0.79
C THR A 138 28.93 18.00 0.05
N LYS A 139 27.87 18.18 0.85
CA LYS A 139 27.77 19.32 1.79
C LYS A 139 28.81 19.26 2.92
N GLY A 140 29.24 18.07 3.30
CA GLY A 140 30.36 17.85 4.22
C GLY A 140 30.09 18.14 5.69
N SER A 141 28.88 18.58 6.07
CA SER A 141 28.53 18.82 7.47
C SER A 141 28.22 17.51 8.21
N PRO A 142 28.43 17.44 9.54
CA PRO A 142 28.08 16.26 10.35
C PRO A 142 26.61 15.88 10.23
N GLU A 143 25.70 16.87 10.22
CA GLU A 143 24.26 16.67 10.10
C GLU A 143 23.90 16.04 8.73
N ALA A 144 24.52 16.53 7.65
CA ALA A 144 24.30 15.99 6.32
C ALA A 144 24.80 14.53 6.19
N ARG A 145 25.89 14.17 6.89
CA ARG A 145 26.35 12.78 6.96
C ARG A 145 25.35 11.89 7.68
N GLN A 146 24.84 12.34 8.81
CA GLN A 146 23.82 11.61 9.56
C GLN A 146 22.55 11.40 8.73
N GLU A 147 22.07 12.43 8.02
CA GLU A 147 20.92 12.33 7.12
C GLU A 147 21.17 11.33 5.98
N ALA A 148 22.38 11.28 5.42
CA ALA A 148 22.74 10.31 4.39
C ALA A 148 22.75 8.87 4.93
N GLU A 149 23.28 8.65 6.14
CA GLU A 149 23.24 7.35 6.81
C GLU A 149 21.80 6.90 7.09
N GLU A 150 20.94 7.78 7.58
CA GLU A 150 19.53 7.47 7.82
C GLU A 150 18.79 7.09 6.52
N ALA A 151 19.08 7.77 5.41
CA ALA A 151 18.49 7.44 4.11
C ALA A 151 18.90 6.02 3.65
N ALA A 152 20.16 5.62 3.90
CA ALA A 152 20.65 4.27 3.57
C ALA A 152 20.03 3.18 4.45
N LYS A 153 19.83 3.46 5.74
CA LYS A 153 19.30 2.48 6.71
C LYS A 153 17.93 1.93 6.35
N ILE A 154 17.07 2.73 5.72
CA ILE A 154 15.70 2.31 5.39
C ILE A 154 15.70 1.17 4.38
N LYS A 155 16.53 1.26 3.33
CA LYS A 155 16.69 0.17 2.37
C LYS A 155 17.22 -1.09 3.05
N THR A 156 18.27 -0.96 3.86
CA THR A 156 18.83 -2.09 4.61
C THR A 156 17.78 -2.71 5.52
N ARG A 157 17.02 -1.89 6.24
CA ARG A 157 15.96 -2.37 7.13
C ARG A 157 14.88 -3.16 6.37
N PHE A 158 14.46 -2.68 5.20
CA PHE A 158 13.54 -3.43 4.34
C PHE A 158 14.13 -4.80 3.95
N GLN A 159 15.41 -4.85 3.57
CA GLN A 159 16.06 -6.10 3.21
C GLN A 159 16.14 -7.06 4.39
N ASP A 160 16.48 -6.56 5.59
CA ASP A 160 16.50 -7.34 6.82
C ASP A 160 15.10 -7.89 7.16
N MET A 161 14.05 -7.06 7.03
CA MET A 161 12.66 -7.51 7.26
C MET A 161 12.27 -8.65 6.31
N ILE A 162 12.64 -8.57 5.04
CA ILE A 162 12.34 -9.63 4.07
C ILE A 162 13.12 -10.89 4.40
N ASP A 163 14.41 -10.78 4.73
CA ASP A 163 15.24 -11.93 5.12
C ASP A 163 14.68 -12.62 6.37
N ASP A 164 14.23 -11.85 7.37
CA ASP A 164 13.59 -12.37 8.59
C ASP A 164 12.27 -13.09 8.28
N LEU A 165 11.41 -12.50 7.44
CA LEU A 165 10.13 -13.10 7.04
C LEU A 165 10.32 -14.40 6.24
N PHE A 166 11.35 -14.46 5.40
CA PHE A 166 11.62 -15.63 4.55
C PHE A 166 12.60 -16.63 5.16
N ALA A 167 13.00 -16.44 6.42
CA ALA A 167 13.98 -17.28 7.11
C ALA A 167 13.61 -18.78 7.10
N GLU A 168 12.32 -19.10 7.32
CA GLU A 168 11.84 -20.49 7.31
C GLU A 168 11.99 -21.19 5.95
N THR A 169 11.94 -20.42 4.85
CA THR A 169 12.12 -20.95 3.49
C THR A 169 13.56 -20.84 3.00
N GLY A 170 14.47 -20.25 3.81
CA GLY A 170 15.89 -20.11 3.50
C GLY A 170 16.18 -19.19 2.33
N LYS A 171 15.27 -18.26 2.02
CA LYS A 171 15.47 -17.26 0.97
C LYS A 171 15.97 -15.96 1.58
N THR A 172 16.96 -15.34 0.96
CA THR A 172 17.49 -14.04 1.33
C THR A 172 17.54 -13.11 0.12
N ILE A 173 17.41 -11.82 0.36
CA ILE A 173 17.45 -10.83 -0.73
C ILE A 173 18.89 -10.63 -1.22
N ASP A 174 19.10 -10.57 -2.54
CA ASP A 174 20.40 -10.23 -3.08
C ASP A 174 20.67 -8.73 -2.94
N ARG A 175 21.54 -8.38 -2.00
CA ARG A 175 21.87 -6.98 -1.67
C ARG A 175 22.80 -6.31 -2.69
N GLN A 176 23.43 -7.09 -3.55
CA GLN A 176 24.37 -6.59 -4.56
C GLN A 176 23.67 -6.31 -5.90
N SER A 177 22.53 -6.94 -6.13
CA SER A 177 21.72 -6.71 -7.32
C SER A 177 20.98 -5.36 -7.25
N ASN A 178 20.92 -4.67 -8.39
CA ASN A 178 20.05 -3.51 -8.56
C ASN A 178 18.58 -3.92 -8.72
N GLU A 179 18.35 -5.11 -9.29
CA GLU A 179 17.03 -5.70 -9.40
C GLU A 179 16.68 -6.50 -8.14
N LEU A 180 15.40 -6.67 -7.90
CA LEU A 180 14.93 -7.49 -6.80
C LEU A 180 15.13 -8.96 -7.14
N GLN A 181 16.09 -9.60 -6.47
CA GLN A 181 16.45 -10.99 -6.62
C GLN A 181 16.65 -11.64 -5.26
N PHE A 182 16.54 -12.96 -5.20
CA PHE A 182 16.69 -13.75 -3.99
C PHE A 182 17.76 -14.82 -4.20
N GLN A 183 18.42 -15.19 -3.12
CA GLN A 183 19.35 -16.31 -3.06
C GLN A 183 18.72 -17.43 -2.22
N GLN A 184 18.79 -18.67 -2.74
CA GLN A 184 18.40 -19.88 -2.02
C GLN A 184 19.25 -21.06 -2.51
N TYR A 185 19.94 -21.77 -1.62
CA TYR A 185 20.78 -22.95 -1.95
C TYR A 185 21.70 -22.73 -3.16
N ASP A 186 22.45 -21.62 -3.16
CA ASP A 186 23.36 -21.22 -4.25
C ASP A 186 22.68 -20.91 -5.60
N GLU A 187 21.36 -20.82 -5.63
CA GLU A 187 20.60 -20.41 -6.81
C GLU A 187 20.05 -18.99 -6.66
N THR A 188 20.09 -18.23 -7.77
CA THR A 188 19.46 -16.93 -7.85
C THR A 188 18.03 -17.07 -8.34
N LEU A 189 17.09 -16.59 -7.56
CA LEU A 189 15.65 -16.66 -7.83
C LEU A 189 15.09 -15.29 -8.19
N SER A 190 14.24 -15.25 -9.21
CA SER A 190 13.42 -14.06 -9.48
C SER A 190 12.25 -13.96 -8.48
N PRO A 191 11.68 -12.76 -8.22
CA PRO A 191 10.54 -12.61 -7.33
C PRO A 191 9.28 -13.31 -7.83
N TYR A 192 9.22 -13.68 -9.12
CA TYR A 192 8.05 -14.35 -9.71
C TYR A 192 7.93 -15.82 -9.35
N VAL A 193 8.98 -16.45 -8.84
CA VAL A 193 8.93 -17.86 -8.38
C VAL A 193 8.61 -18.00 -6.89
N LEU A 194 8.45 -16.89 -6.18
CA LEU A 194 8.01 -16.88 -4.79
C LEU A 194 6.59 -17.44 -4.65
N SER A 195 6.25 -17.94 -3.47
CA SER A 195 4.88 -18.32 -3.15
C SER A 195 3.93 -17.12 -3.15
N SER A 196 2.62 -17.33 -3.27
CA SER A 196 1.64 -16.24 -3.26
C SER A 196 1.73 -15.37 -2.01
N GLY A 197 1.94 -15.98 -0.83
CA GLY A 197 2.11 -15.25 0.43
C GLY A 197 3.40 -14.43 0.46
N GLU A 198 4.52 -14.99 0.01
CA GLU A 198 5.79 -14.28 -0.11
C GLU A 198 5.70 -13.10 -1.10
N LYS A 199 5.05 -13.31 -2.27
CA LYS A 199 4.79 -12.24 -3.24
C LYS A 199 3.93 -11.13 -2.64
N GLN A 200 2.88 -11.50 -1.91
CA GLN A 200 1.95 -10.56 -1.30
C GLN A 200 2.63 -9.67 -0.26
N ILE A 201 3.35 -10.26 0.71
CA ILE A 201 4.06 -9.48 1.73
C ILE A 201 5.17 -8.62 1.11
N LEU A 202 5.91 -9.17 0.14
CA LEU A 202 6.93 -8.44 -0.61
C LEU A 202 6.35 -7.23 -1.34
N LEU A 203 5.20 -7.41 -2.04
CA LEU A 203 4.49 -6.34 -2.73
C LEU A 203 4.11 -5.21 -1.77
N ILE A 204 3.53 -5.55 -0.62
CA ILE A 204 3.09 -4.57 0.39
C ILE A 204 4.27 -3.77 0.92
N LEU A 205 5.32 -4.46 1.37
CA LEU A 205 6.49 -3.81 1.97
C LEU A 205 7.31 -3.02 0.94
N LEU A 206 7.44 -3.53 -0.28
CA LEU A 206 8.12 -2.83 -1.36
C LEU A 206 7.36 -1.56 -1.78
N THR A 207 6.03 -1.59 -1.78
CA THR A 207 5.21 -0.39 -2.00
C THR A 207 5.48 0.64 -0.91
N ALA A 208 5.47 0.23 0.36
CA ALA A 208 5.74 1.13 1.48
C ALA A 208 7.15 1.76 1.42
N LEU A 209 8.16 0.98 1.03
CA LEU A 209 9.54 1.45 0.85
C LEU A 209 9.65 2.49 -0.27
N THR A 210 9.06 2.20 -1.43
CA THR A 210 9.22 3.04 -2.63
C THR A 210 8.57 4.40 -2.52
N GLU A 211 7.68 4.61 -1.56
CA GLU A 211 7.09 5.91 -1.23
C GLU A 211 8.05 6.83 -0.44
N ASP A 212 9.22 6.35 -0.10
CA ASP A 212 10.31 7.13 0.49
C ASP A 212 9.89 8.00 1.68
N ARG A 213 9.07 7.41 2.57
CA ARG A 213 8.51 8.06 3.77
C ARG A 213 7.69 9.33 3.49
N GLN A 214 7.18 9.49 2.28
CA GLN A 214 6.26 10.58 1.97
C GLN A 214 4.86 10.28 2.51
N PRO A 215 4.02 11.31 2.75
CA PRO A 215 2.61 11.12 3.04
C PRO A 215 1.95 10.36 1.88
N TYR A 216 1.27 9.26 2.22
CA TYR A 216 0.72 8.33 1.25
C TYR A 216 -0.49 7.59 1.83
N VAL A 217 -1.46 7.25 1.02
CA VAL A 217 -2.61 6.45 1.45
C VAL A 217 -2.54 5.06 0.84
N PHE A 218 -2.41 4.04 1.67
CA PHE A 218 -2.47 2.64 1.26
C PHE A 218 -3.88 2.10 1.42
N PHE A 219 -4.53 1.82 0.31
CA PHE A 219 -5.76 1.04 0.28
C PHE A 219 -5.41 -0.43 0.14
N MET A 220 -5.86 -1.26 1.06
CA MET A 220 -5.62 -2.71 1.03
C MET A 220 -6.94 -3.46 1.21
N ASP A 221 -7.28 -4.32 0.25
CA ASP A 221 -8.49 -5.14 0.30
C ASP A 221 -8.12 -6.57 0.67
N GLU A 222 -8.43 -6.96 1.91
CA GLU A 222 -8.11 -8.27 2.50
C GLU A 222 -6.62 -8.66 2.31
N PRO A 223 -5.66 -7.80 2.71
CA PRO A 223 -4.23 -8.01 2.41
C PRO A 223 -3.67 -9.31 3.01
N GLU A 224 -4.37 -9.89 3.95
CA GLU A 224 -4.00 -11.10 4.66
C GLU A 224 -4.34 -12.42 3.95
N ALA A 225 -5.10 -12.41 2.86
CA ALA A 225 -5.72 -13.61 2.29
C ALA A 225 -4.73 -14.75 1.96
N SER A 226 -3.48 -14.42 1.62
CA SER A 226 -2.43 -15.41 1.33
C SER A 226 -1.31 -15.43 2.37
N LEU A 227 -1.42 -14.63 3.44
CA LEU A 227 -0.35 -14.47 4.42
C LEU A 227 -0.43 -15.51 5.54
N HIS A 228 0.72 -15.95 6.00
CA HIS A 228 0.87 -16.73 7.23
C HIS A 228 0.34 -15.93 8.43
N PHE A 229 -0.24 -16.63 9.43
CA PHE A 229 -0.83 -16.00 10.61
C PHE A 229 0.13 -15.03 11.33
N GLU A 230 1.39 -15.41 11.49
CA GLU A 230 2.40 -14.55 12.14
C GLU A 230 2.70 -13.28 11.32
N TRP A 231 2.68 -13.37 9.99
CA TRP A 231 2.85 -12.21 9.11
C TRP A 231 1.64 -11.27 9.15
N GLN A 232 0.43 -11.84 9.28
CA GLN A 232 -0.79 -11.04 9.43
C GLN A 232 -0.73 -10.14 10.66
N LYS A 233 -0.24 -10.65 11.79
CA LYS A 233 -0.12 -9.86 13.03
C LYS A 233 0.83 -8.67 12.90
N GLN A 234 1.92 -8.85 12.16
CA GLN A 234 2.96 -7.84 12.01
C GLN A 234 2.72 -6.89 10.84
N LEU A 235 1.77 -7.17 9.94
CA LEU A 235 1.59 -6.49 8.67
C LEU A 235 1.57 -4.96 8.80
N ILE A 236 0.71 -4.44 9.65
CA ILE A 236 0.53 -3.00 9.84
C ILE A 236 1.81 -2.38 10.42
N SER A 237 2.41 -3.03 11.43
CA SER A 237 3.62 -2.55 12.09
C SER A 237 4.80 -2.49 11.13
N LEU A 238 4.98 -3.49 10.27
CA LEU A 238 6.03 -3.52 9.24
C LEU A 238 5.86 -2.40 8.21
N VAL A 239 4.63 -2.16 7.73
CA VAL A 239 4.34 -1.04 6.81
C VAL A 239 4.64 0.30 7.48
N ARG A 240 4.20 0.48 8.73
CA ARG A 240 4.42 1.71 9.49
C ARG A 240 5.90 1.97 9.82
N GLU A 241 6.69 0.92 9.98
CA GLU A 241 8.14 1.05 10.19
C GLU A 241 8.84 1.59 8.94
N LEU A 242 8.47 1.11 7.75
CA LEU A 242 9.03 1.58 6.48
C LEU A 242 8.53 2.99 6.12
N ASN A 243 7.24 3.26 6.31
CA ASN A 243 6.66 4.56 6.06
C ASN A 243 5.75 5.02 7.22
N PRO A 244 6.28 5.68 8.26
CA PRO A 244 5.51 6.16 9.40
C PRO A 244 4.50 7.27 9.07
N ARG A 245 4.60 7.88 7.87
CA ARG A 245 3.69 8.92 7.39
C ARG A 245 2.56 8.36 6.51
N ALA A 246 2.54 7.05 6.31
CA ALA A 246 1.49 6.40 5.55
C ALA A 246 0.18 6.36 6.35
N GLN A 247 -0.93 6.72 5.71
CA GLN A 247 -2.26 6.36 6.17
C GLN A 247 -2.64 5.01 5.57
N ILE A 248 -3.00 4.06 6.43
CA ILE A 248 -3.45 2.73 6.02
C ILE A 248 -4.97 2.69 6.13
N ILE A 249 -5.64 2.30 5.05
CA ILE A 249 -7.08 2.06 5.00
C ILE A 249 -7.26 0.64 4.45
N LEU A 250 -7.60 -0.31 5.32
CA LEU A 250 -7.71 -1.71 4.92
C LEU A 250 -9.06 -2.32 5.29
N THR A 251 -9.45 -3.31 4.50
CA THR A 251 -10.53 -4.23 4.86
C THR A 251 -9.94 -5.54 5.33
N THR A 252 -10.54 -6.18 6.32
CA THR A 252 -10.08 -7.49 6.79
C THR A 252 -11.23 -8.31 7.36
N HIS A 253 -11.08 -9.62 7.29
CA HIS A 253 -11.85 -10.60 8.04
C HIS A 253 -10.99 -11.32 9.10
N SER A 254 -9.68 -11.09 9.10
CA SER A 254 -8.77 -11.74 10.03
C SER A 254 -8.59 -10.95 11.32
N PRO A 255 -8.93 -11.53 12.47
CA PRO A 255 -8.62 -10.91 13.76
C PRO A 255 -7.10 -10.73 13.95
N ALA A 256 -6.26 -11.56 13.29
CA ALA A 256 -4.82 -11.50 13.44
C ALA A 256 -4.24 -10.14 13.04
N VAL A 257 -4.77 -9.52 11.97
CA VAL A 257 -4.29 -8.23 11.46
C VAL A 257 -4.39 -7.10 12.50
N ILE A 258 -5.36 -7.19 13.41
CA ILE A 258 -5.62 -6.15 14.43
C ILE A 258 -5.08 -6.49 15.81
N MET A 259 -4.55 -7.71 16.01
CA MET A 259 -4.17 -8.20 17.34
C MET A 259 -3.01 -7.42 17.95
N ASP A 260 -2.13 -6.90 17.15
CA ASP A 260 -0.89 -6.22 17.58
C ASP A 260 -1.08 -4.71 17.83
N GLY A 261 -2.10 -4.38 18.62
CA GLY A 261 -2.34 -3.00 19.08
C GLY A 261 -3.24 -2.15 18.19
N TRP A 262 -3.94 -2.75 17.20
CA TRP A 262 -4.77 -2.00 16.24
C TRP A 262 -6.29 -2.15 16.48
N GLN A 263 -6.71 -2.66 17.65
CA GLN A 263 -8.11 -2.86 17.97
C GLN A 263 -8.92 -1.55 17.95
N ASP A 264 -8.32 -0.46 18.40
CA ASP A 264 -8.95 0.87 18.42
C ASP A 264 -9.08 1.51 17.03
N ALA A 265 -8.37 0.98 16.05
CA ALA A 265 -8.45 1.43 14.66
C ALA A 265 -9.60 0.76 13.87
N VAL A 266 -10.30 -0.18 14.48
CA VAL A 266 -11.38 -0.94 13.85
C VAL A 266 -12.67 -0.13 13.83
N THR A 267 -13.27 -0.05 12.65
CA THR A 267 -14.60 0.55 12.42
C THR A 267 -15.47 -0.48 11.74
N GLU A 268 -16.64 -0.77 12.29
CA GLU A 268 -17.62 -1.63 11.62
C GLU A 268 -18.40 -0.84 10.56
N VAL A 269 -18.74 -1.50 9.44
CA VAL A 269 -19.56 -0.89 8.39
C VAL A 269 -20.91 -0.40 8.94
N SER A 270 -21.46 -1.12 9.94
CA SER A 270 -22.69 -0.72 10.64
C SER A 270 -22.60 0.65 11.31
N ASP A 271 -21.46 0.97 11.92
CA ASP A 271 -21.24 2.19 12.72
C ASP A 271 -21.16 3.44 11.85
N ILE A 272 -20.68 3.29 10.63
CA ILE A 272 -20.55 4.37 9.65
C ILE A 272 -21.71 4.44 8.66
N THR A 273 -22.67 3.52 8.78
CA THR A 273 -23.87 3.50 7.93
C THR A 273 -24.97 4.34 8.55
N LEU A 274 -25.31 5.45 7.92
CA LEU A 274 -26.50 6.21 8.27
C LEU A 274 -27.71 5.48 7.71
N ASN A 275 -28.63 5.08 8.57
CA ASN A 275 -29.91 4.52 8.15
C ASN A 275 -30.69 5.59 7.38
N GLY A 276 -30.76 5.45 6.06
CA GLY A 276 -31.64 6.26 5.26
C GLY A 276 -33.09 6.08 5.73
N HIS A 277 -33.80 7.17 5.93
CA HIS A 277 -35.23 7.10 6.22
C HIS A 277 -35.89 6.25 5.12
N LYS A 278 -36.55 5.16 5.56
CA LYS A 278 -37.48 4.44 4.68
C LYS A 278 -38.59 5.45 4.31
N HIS A 279 -38.58 5.89 3.07
CA HIS A 279 -39.75 6.45 2.41
C HIS A 279 -40.52 5.34 1.75
#